data_ba74883bbd77d71319e1e18f1082d6a0
#
_entry.id   ba74883bbd77d71319e1e18f1082d6a0
#
_cell.length_a   1.000
_cell.length_b   1.000
_cell.length_c   1.000
_cell.angle_alpha   90.00
_cell.angle_beta   90.00
_cell.angle_gamma   90.00
#
_symmetry.space_group_name_H-M   'P 1'
#
loop_
_entity.id
_entity.type
_entity.pdbx_description
1 polymer ?
#
loop_
_entity_poly.entity_id
_entity_poly.type
_entity_poly.pdbx_seq_one_letter_code
_entity_poly.pdbx_strand_id
1 'polypeptide(L)'
;DQLRHTIMDNTLLSYKSKVFVNAILKEYEIEKAKLKDDERDGMKDGYGVPRGIGISSLLSEIYMRDLDNSIKKRPEVIFYVRYVDDIFMLLAELPQGKDIKSYYSELENAFKKKGLEMKVLTDDKCSIINCTKQDDTKFEVTYLGYRLTIKGKMSKSEDTKSKPKWKYTDVVFSMSDNKKKRIINRIDNAFKHFDATNKYDIHQARKDLVDSL
;
A
#
# COMPACT_ATOMS: atom_id res chain seq x y z
N ASP A 1 13.52 -14.56 -10.53
CA ASP A 1 14.39 -15.40 -9.69
C ASP A 1 14.77 -14.83 -8.31
N GLN A 2 14.71 -13.54 -8.09
CA GLN A 2 15.01 -12.93 -6.79
C GLN A 2 14.08 -13.44 -5.66
N LEU A 3 12.78 -13.60 -5.92
CA LEU A 3 11.84 -14.16 -4.95
C LEU A 3 12.23 -15.59 -4.56
N ARG A 4 12.52 -16.43 -5.55
CA ARG A 4 12.95 -17.83 -5.31
C ARG A 4 14.22 -17.87 -4.45
N HIS A 5 15.21 -17.06 -4.78
CA HIS A 5 16.45 -16.95 -4.02
C HIS A 5 16.16 -16.51 -2.57
N THR A 6 15.37 -15.45 -2.36
CA THR A 6 14.96 -14.98 -1.04
C THR A 6 14.27 -16.08 -0.21
N ILE A 7 13.45 -16.93 -0.84
CA ILE A 7 12.75 -18.01 -0.15
C ILE A 7 13.73 -19.14 0.21
N MET A 8 14.60 -19.51 -0.73
CA MET A 8 15.57 -20.59 -0.49
C MET A 8 16.59 -20.24 0.59
N ASP A 9 17.00 -18.98 0.68
CA ASP A 9 17.94 -18.49 1.69
C ASP A 9 17.26 -18.17 3.04
N ASN A 10 15.94 -18.16 3.09
CA ASN A 10 15.20 -17.83 4.33
C ASN A 10 15.42 -18.90 5.40
N THR A 11 16.00 -18.50 6.53
CA THR A 11 16.31 -19.41 7.65
C THR A 11 15.11 -19.81 8.49
N LEU A 12 14.01 -19.08 8.40
CA LEU A 12 12.77 -19.37 9.16
C LEU A 12 11.88 -20.40 8.47
N LEU A 13 12.11 -20.68 7.20
CA LEU A 13 11.36 -21.68 6.47
C LEU A 13 12.00 -23.06 6.61
N SER A 14 11.17 -24.07 6.92
CA SER A 14 11.62 -25.45 6.92
C SER A 14 12.01 -25.90 5.50
N TYR A 15 12.85 -26.92 5.40
CA TYR A 15 13.20 -27.50 4.10
C TYR A 15 11.96 -27.94 3.31
N LYS A 16 11.00 -28.59 3.98
CA LYS A 16 9.73 -29.03 3.34
C LYS A 16 8.94 -27.82 2.81
N SER A 17 8.85 -26.74 3.55
CA SER A 17 8.17 -25.51 3.10
C SER A 17 8.87 -24.92 1.87
N LYS A 18 10.19 -24.87 1.87
CA LYS A 18 10.98 -24.38 0.71
C LYS A 18 10.74 -25.22 -0.53
N VAL A 19 10.77 -26.55 -0.41
CA VAL A 19 10.51 -27.48 -1.53
C VAL A 19 9.09 -27.27 -2.06
N PHE A 20 8.09 -27.17 -1.18
CA PHE A 20 6.70 -26.96 -1.57
C PHE A 20 6.50 -25.62 -2.30
N VAL A 21 7.02 -24.53 -1.74
CA VAL A 21 6.93 -23.21 -2.40
C VAL A 21 7.65 -23.19 -3.73
N ASN A 22 8.83 -23.80 -3.81
CA ASN A 22 9.57 -23.88 -5.07
C ASN A 22 8.81 -24.67 -6.15
N ALA A 23 8.11 -25.74 -5.79
CA ALA A 23 7.25 -26.48 -6.69
C ALA A 23 6.09 -25.62 -7.23
N ILE A 24 5.42 -24.86 -6.33
CA ILE A 24 4.35 -23.93 -6.71
C ILE A 24 4.88 -22.86 -7.70
N LEU A 25 6.02 -22.24 -7.39
CA LEU A 25 6.60 -21.22 -8.25
C LEU A 25 7.01 -21.77 -9.61
N LYS A 26 7.52 -23.01 -9.66
CA LYS A 26 7.87 -23.69 -10.90
C LYS A 26 6.64 -23.97 -11.75
N GLU A 27 5.59 -24.51 -11.15
CA GLU A 27 4.33 -24.79 -11.84
C GLU A 27 3.67 -23.51 -12.36
N TYR A 28 3.66 -22.45 -11.55
CA TYR A 28 3.16 -21.15 -11.98
C TYR A 28 3.89 -20.62 -13.22
N GLU A 29 5.22 -20.74 -13.31
CA GLU A 29 5.96 -20.30 -14.49
C GLU A 29 5.64 -21.18 -15.73
N ILE A 30 5.41 -22.47 -15.54
CA ILE A 30 4.99 -23.39 -16.62
C ILE A 30 3.60 -23.00 -17.14
N GLU A 31 2.64 -22.77 -16.25
CA GLU A 31 1.28 -22.37 -16.64
C GLU A 31 1.27 -20.98 -17.29
N LYS A 32 2.02 -20.04 -16.73
CA LYS A 32 2.16 -18.69 -17.29
C LYS A 32 2.74 -18.72 -18.71
N ALA A 33 3.69 -19.61 -18.99
CA ALA A 33 4.28 -19.73 -20.31
C ALA A 33 3.29 -20.24 -21.39
N LYS A 34 2.18 -20.89 -20.97
CA LYS A 34 1.11 -21.35 -21.87
C LYS A 34 0.11 -20.25 -22.25
N LEU A 35 0.08 -19.13 -21.49
CA LEU A 35 -0.82 -18.01 -21.73
C LEU A 35 -0.40 -17.24 -22.99
N LYS A 36 -1.38 -16.77 -23.77
CA LYS A 36 -1.15 -15.85 -24.88
C LYS A 36 -0.78 -14.47 -24.38
N ASP A 37 -0.18 -13.65 -25.22
CA ASP A 37 0.30 -12.31 -24.83
C ASP A 37 -0.82 -11.37 -24.33
N ASP A 38 -2.03 -11.48 -24.89
CA ASP A 38 -3.24 -10.78 -24.47
C ASP A 38 -3.79 -11.25 -23.10
N GLU A 39 -3.53 -12.50 -22.73
CA GLU A 39 -3.94 -13.11 -21.46
C GLU A 39 -2.94 -12.83 -20.33
N ARG A 40 -1.71 -12.44 -20.65
CA ARG A 40 -0.63 -12.20 -19.68
C ARG A 40 -0.78 -10.91 -18.87
N ASP A 41 -1.66 -9.99 -19.26
CA ASP A 41 -2.04 -8.75 -18.53
C ASP A 41 -0.88 -8.13 -17.71
N GLY A 42 0.20 -7.72 -18.40
CA GLY A 42 1.39 -7.12 -17.79
C GLY A 42 2.27 -8.05 -16.96
N MET A 43 2.06 -9.37 -17.03
CA MET A 43 2.96 -10.35 -16.42
C MET A 43 4.27 -10.42 -17.21
N LYS A 44 5.37 -10.02 -16.61
CA LYS A 44 6.71 -10.16 -17.17
C LYS A 44 7.29 -11.52 -16.78
N ASP A 45 8.00 -12.19 -17.71
CA ASP A 45 8.63 -13.47 -17.43
C ASP A 45 9.70 -13.34 -16.33
N GLY A 46 9.71 -14.27 -15.39
CA GLY A 46 10.63 -14.27 -14.26
C GLY A 46 10.36 -13.19 -13.18
N TYR A 47 9.27 -12.43 -13.28
CA TYR A 47 8.95 -11.36 -12.35
C TYR A 47 7.60 -11.55 -11.67
N GLY A 48 7.51 -11.02 -10.45
CA GLY A 48 6.29 -10.95 -9.67
C GLY A 48 6.02 -12.18 -8.81
N VAL A 49 4.94 -12.07 -8.05
CA VAL A 49 4.39 -13.13 -7.20
C VAL A 49 3.22 -13.75 -7.93
N PRO A 50 3.04 -15.08 -7.88
CA PRO A 50 1.87 -15.73 -8.48
C PRO A 50 0.58 -15.03 -8.09
N ARG A 51 -0.31 -14.76 -9.05
CA ARG A 51 -1.61 -14.15 -8.79
C ARG A 51 -2.67 -15.23 -8.57
N GLY A 52 -3.67 -14.92 -7.72
CA GLY A 52 -4.83 -15.79 -7.52
C GLY A 52 -4.60 -17.02 -6.63
N ILE A 53 -3.45 -17.19 -6.01
CA ILE A 53 -3.19 -18.26 -5.05
C ILE A 53 -3.00 -17.72 -3.63
N GLY A 54 -3.53 -18.46 -2.63
CA GLY A 54 -3.57 -18.00 -1.24
C GLY A 54 -2.21 -17.71 -0.60
N ILE A 55 -1.12 -18.30 -1.12
CA ILE A 55 0.23 -18.10 -0.60
C ILE A 55 0.89 -16.80 -1.08
N SER A 56 0.35 -16.14 -2.10
CA SER A 56 1.00 -15.01 -2.77
C SER A 56 1.27 -13.81 -1.85
N SER A 57 0.33 -13.49 -0.97
CA SER A 57 0.50 -12.43 0.04
C SER A 57 1.66 -12.74 1.00
N LEU A 58 1.76 -13.99 1.45
CA LEU A 58 2.86 -14.42 2.31
C LEU A 58 4.22 -14.33 1.60
N LEU A 59 4.29 -14.75 0.33
CA LEU A 59 5.50 -14.67 -0.47
C LEU A 59 5.95 -13.21 -0.67
N SER A 60 5.01 -12.31 -0.91
CA SER A 60 5.26 -10.87 -1.00
C SER A 60 5.81 -10.31 0.31
N GLU A 61 5.21 -10.69 1.46
CA GLU A 61 5.69 -10.25 2.78
C GLU A 61 7.10 -10.79 3.10
N ILE A 62 7.39 -12.03 2.78
CA ILE A 62 8.75 -12.61 2.95
C ILE A 62 9.75 -11.86 2.08
N TYR A 63 9.40 -11.57 0.82
CA TYR A 63 10.27 -10.86 -0.11
C TYR A 63 10.61 -9.45 0.35
N MET A 64 9.62 -8.74 0.87
CA MET A 64 9.74 -7.34 1.28
C MET A 64 10.37 -7.16 2.66
N ARG A 65 10.37 -8.18 3.50
CA ARG A 65 10.73 -8.08 4.93
C ARG A 65 12.07 -7.39 5.20
N ASP A 66 13.10 -7.73 4.46
CA ASP A 66 14.44 -7.17 4.70
C ASP A 66 14.49 -5.69 4.30
N LEU A 67 13.81 -5.34 3.20
CA LEU A 67 13.69 -3.96 2.76
C LEU A 67 12.89 -3.13 3.77
N ASP A 68 11.71 -3.63 4.20
CA ASP A 68 10.88 -2.98 5.23
C ASP A 68 11.69 -2.75 6.52
N ASN A 69 12.43 -3.76 6.97
CA ASN A 69 13.27 -3.65 8.16
C ASN A 69 14.40 -2.65 7.98
N SER A 70 15.00 -2.57 6.80
CA SER A 70 16.05 -1.59 6.51
C SER A 70 15.54 -0.15 6.53
N ILE A 71 14.30 0.06 6.05
CA ILE A 71 13.63 1.37 6.08
C ILE A 71 13.24 1.73 7.52
N LYS A 72 12.61 0.82 8.26
CA LYS A 72 12.19 1.04 9.66
C LYS A 72 13.34 1.39 10.60
N LYS A 73 14.55 0.92 10.31
CA LYS A 73 15.76 1.18 11.12
C LYS A 73 16.41 2.54 10.85
N ARG A 74 15.97 3.28 9.85
CA ARG A 74 16.51 4.61 9.55
C ARG A 74 16.14 5.57 10.67
N PRO A 75 17.06 6.38 11.18
CA PRO A 75 16.82 7.25 12.34
C PRO A 75 15.75 8.32 12.08
N GLU A 76 15.59 8.75 10.84
CA GLU A 76 14.57 9.71 10.43
C GLU A 76 13.18 9.12 10.32
N VAL A 77 13.00 7.79 10.32
CA VAL A 77 11.70 7.13 10.18
C VAL A 77 11.05 6.96 11.55
N ILE A 78 10.04 7.77 11.84
CA ILE A 78 9.23 7.68 13.08
C ILE A 78 8.23 6.54 12.98
N PHE A 79 7.61 6.39 11.82
CA PHE A 79 6.59 5.37 11.59
C PHE A 79 6.64 4.90 10.13
N TYR A 80 6.50 3.60 9.94
CA TYR A 80 6.47 2.97 8.64
C TYR A 80 5.46 1.82 8.66
N VAL A 81 4.54 1.83 7.71
CA VAL A 81 3.62 0.73 7.45
C VAL A 81 3.48 0.51 5.95
N ARG A 82 3.42 -0.74 5.55
CA ARG A 82 3.13 -1.16 4.18
C ARG A 82 1.95 -2.12 4.19
N TYR A 83 1.06 -1.92 3.24
CA TYR A 83 -0.03 -2.84 2.95
C TYR A 83 0.06 -3.21 1.47
N VAL A 84 0.58 -4.39 1.18
CA VAL A 84 0.90 -4.90 -0.15
C VAL A 84 1.89 -3.96 -0.87
N ASP A 85 1.40 -3.09 -1.76
CA ASP A 85 2.15 -2.09 -2.53
C ASP A 85 1.99 -0.65 -1.98
N ASP A 86 1.01 -0.41 -1.12
CA ASP A 86 0.77 0.89 -0.52
C ASP A 86 1.66 1.11 0.71
N ILE A 87 2.43 2.20 0.71
CA ILE A 87 3.33 2.57 1.81
C ILE A 87 2.87 3.89 2.43
N PHE A 88 2.82 3.91 3.76
CA PHE A 88 2.65 5.12 4.55
C PHE A 88 3.83 5.29 5.50
N MET A 89 4.42 6.48 5.54
CA MET A 89 5.60 6.77 6.34
C MET A 89 5.51 8.15 6.98
N LEU A 90 5.88 8.23 8.25
CA LEU A 90 6.11 9.49 8.96
C LEU A 90 7.62 9.66 9.16
N LEU A 91 8.12 10.81 8.75
CA LEU A 91 9.51 11.16 8.90
C LEU A 91 9.65 12.26 9.96
N ALA A 92 10.71 12.17 10.75
CA ALA A 92 11.23 13.29 11.51
C ALA A 92 11.86 14.33 10.56
N GLU A 93 12.40 15.39 11.14
CA GLU A 93 13.23 16.32 10.39
C GLU A 93 14.39 15.56 9.73
N LEU A 94 14.54 15.79 8.42
CA LEU A 94 15.59 15.12 7.66
C LEU A 94 16.97 15.62 8.12
N PRO A 95 18.02 14.79 8.03
CA PRO A 95 19.38 15.21 8.33
C PRO A 95 19.79 16.46 7.56
N GLN A 96 20.61 17.30 8.19
CA GLN A 96 21.07 18.56 7.61
C GLN A 96 21.70 18.34 6.23
N GLY A 97 21.24 19.10 5.24
CA GLY A 97 21.67 18.99 3.84
C GLY A 97 20.91 17.95 2.99
N LYS A 98 19.97 17.20 3.57
CA LYS A 98 19.07 16.32 2.81
C LYS A 98 17.71 16.99 2.58
N ASP A 99 17.30 17.04 1.34
CA ASP A 99 15.93 17.39 0.98
C ASP A 99 15.07 16.13 0.75
N ILE A 100 13.77 16.30 0.68
CA ILE A 100 12.83 15.20 0.51
C ILE A 100 13.01 14.47 -0.84
N LYS A 101 13.47 15.17 -1.87
CA LYS A 101 13.71 14.58 -3.20
C LYS A 101 14.89 13.63 -3.17
N SER A 102 15.97 14.05 -2.53
CA SER A 102 17.16 13.23 -2.32
C SER A 102 16.82 11.98 -1.49
N TYR A 103 16.05 12.15 -0.41
CA TYR A 103 15.58 11.04 0.41
C TYR A 103 14.71 10.06 -0.40
N TYR A 104 13.79 10.58 -1.21
CA TYR A 104 12.96 9.75 -2.08
C TYR A 104 13.80 8.94 -3.09
N SER A 105 14.82 9.57 -3.70
CA SER A 105 15.73 8.88 -4.62
C SER A 105 16.52 7.76 -3.94
N GLU A 106 16.90 7.94 -2.68
CA GLU A 106 17.54 6.86 -1.89
C GLU A 106 16.60 5.68 -1.66
N LEU A 107 15.32 5.95 -1.35
CA LEU A 107 14.29 4.91 -1.24
C LEU A 107 14.07 4.20 -2.57
N GLU A 108 13.87 4.97 -3.64
CA GLU A 108 13.71 4.43 -4.99
C GLU A 108 14.85 3.49 -5.38
N ASN A 109 16.09 3.88 -5.10
CA ASN A 109 17.26 3.03 -5.36
C ASN A 109 17.23 1.73 -4.52
N ALA A 110 16.75 1.79 -3.27
CA ALA A 110 16.61 0.60 -2.43
C ALA A 110 15.55 -0.36 -3.00
N PHE A 111 14.44 0.15 -3.51
CA PHE A 111 13.42 -0.65 -4.20
C PHE A 111 13.94 -1.22 -5.52
N LYS A 112 14.62 -0.42 -6.34
CA LYS A 112 15.23 -0.87 -7.61
C LYS A 112 16.22 -2.02 -7.40
N LYS A 113 17.02 -2.01 -6.33
CA LYS A 113 17.90 -3.14 -5.98
C LYS A 113 17.14 -4.45 -5.72
N LYS A 114 15.88 -4.37 -5.35
CA LYS A 114 14.96 -5.51 -5.20
C LYS A 114 14.14 -5.78 -6.48
N GLY A 115 14.46 -5.13 -7.61
CA GLY A 115 13.68 -5.28 -8.84
C GLY A 115 12.27 -4.69 -8.78
N LEU A 116 12.05 -3.73 -7.88
CA LEU A 116 10.76 -3.07 -7.67
C LEU A 116 10.84 -1.62 -8.15
N GLU A 117 9.71 -1.10 -8.61
CA GLU A 117 9.58 0.28 -9.05
C GLU A 117 8.68 1.05 -8.08
N MET A 118 9.13 2.22 -7.65
CA MET A 118 8.31 3.18 -6.92
C MET A 118 7.62 4.13 -7.88
N LYS A 119 6.45 4.65 -7.51
CA LYS A 119 5.79 5.72 -8.26
C LYS A 119 6.62 6.99 -8.16
N VAL A 120 6.67 7.77 -9.23
CA VAL A 120 7.38 9.06 -9.21
C VAL A 120 6.67 10.07 -8.29
N LEU A 121 7.43 11.00 -7.72
CA LEU A 121 6.91 12.02 -6.80
C LEU A 121 5.81 12.92 -7.41
N THR A 122 5.75 13.01 -8.73
CA THR A 122 4.73 13.77 -9.48
C THR A 122 3.47 12.95 -9.79
N ASP A 123 3.45 11.66 -9.43
CA ASP A 123 2.27 10.80 -9.61
C ASP A 123 1.20 11.14 -8.57
N ASP A 124 -0.06 11.23 -8.97
CA ASP A 124 -1.21 11.47 -8.08
C ASP A 124 -1.33 10.46 -6.94
N LYS A 125 -0.69 9.29 -7.08
CA LYS A 125 -0.64 8.23 -6.07
C LYS A 125 0.50 8.39 -5.06
N CYS A 126 1.40 9.37 -5.26
CA CYS A 126 2.47 9.68 -4.33
C CYS A 126 2.25 11.08 -3.77
N SER A 127 2.00 11.22 -2.47
CA SER A 127 1.81 12.51 -1.82
C SER A 127 2.80 12.70 -0.69
N ILE A 128 3.41 13.88 -0.64
CA ILE A 128 4.30 14.31 0.44
C ILE A 128 3.68 15.53 1.10
N ILE A 129 3.50 15.43 2.41
CA ILE A 129 2.91 16.50 3.21
C ILE A 129 3.94 16.98 4.21
N ASN A 130 4.27 18.27 4.16
CA ASN A 130 5.13 18.90 5.13
C ASN A 130 4.29 19.47 6.29
N CYS A 131 4.30 18.76 7.43
CA CYS A 131 3.55 19.14 8.62
C CYS A 131 4.23 20.27 9.45
N THR A 132 5.39 20.77 9.02
CA THR A 132 6.12 21.82 9.74
C THR A 132 5.89 23.22 9.19
N LYS A 133 5.15 23.38 8.10
CA LYS A 133 4.82 24.69 7.55
C LYS A 133 3.94 25.47 8.52
N GLN A 134 4.36 26.67 8.86
CA GLN A 134 3.77 27.51 9.90
C GLN A 134 2.34 27.99 9.58
N ASP A 135 1.96 28.06 8.32
CA ASP A 135 0.69 28.63 7.87
C ASP A 135 -0.43 27.60 7.73
N ASP A 136 -0.10 26.32 7.76
CA ASP A 136 -1.09 25.26 7.57
C ASP A 136 -1.69 24.82 8.91
N THR A 137 -2.98 25.06 9.09
CA THR A 137 -3.74 24.62 10.27
C THR A 137 -4.38 23.26 10.09
N LYS A 138 -4.31 22.69 8.89
CA LYS A 138 -4.94 21.43 8.49
C LYS A 138 -4.08 20.65 7.51
N PHE A 139 -3.84 19.40 7.81
CA PHE A 139 -3.16 18.46 6.92
C PHE A 139 -4.10 17.31 6.59
N GLU A 140 -4.13 16.90 5.32
CA GLU A 140 -4.93 15.76 4.90
C GLU A 140 -4.07 14.77 4.15
N VAL A 141 -4.20 13.50 4.50
CA VAL A 141 -3.58 12.39 3.79
C VAL A 141 -4.60 11.30 3.54
N THR A 142 -4.57 10.71 2.36
CA THR A 142 -5.42 9.57 2.02
C THR A 142 -4.56 8.31 1.93
N TYR A 143 -4.96 7.27 2.70
CA TYR A 143 -4.29 5.98 2.71
C TYR A 143 -5.33 4.85 2.77
N LEU A 144 -5.21 3.84 1.92
CA LEU A 144 -6.13 2.70 1.81
C LEU A 144 -7.61 3.10 1.66
N GLY A 145 -7.86 4.22 1.01
CA GLY A 145 -9.21 4.76 0.83
C GLY A 145 -9.80 5.43 2.06
N TYR A 146 -9.00 5.69 3.09
CA TYR A 146 -9.37 6.52 4.22
C TYR A 146 -8.64 7.85 4.17
N ARG A 147 -9.31 8.91 4.63
CA ARG A 147 -8.76 10.25 4.79
C ARG A 147 -8.46 10.48 6.27
N LEU A 148 -7.21 10.75 6.56
CA LEU A 148 -6.74 11.25 7.85
C LEU A 148 -6.62 12.76 7.75
N THR A 149 -7.38 13.47 8.57
CA THR A 149 -7.32 14.94 8.69
C THR A 149 -6.76 15.29 10.06
N ILE A 150 -5.62 15.98 10.06
CA ILE A 150 -4.96 16.45 11.27
C ILE A 150 -5.14 17.97 11.33
N LYS A 151 -5.79 18.45 12.37
CA LYS A 151 -5.95 19.88 12.64
C LYS A 151 -5.03 20.30 13.78
N GLY A 152 -4.53 21.51 13.72
CA GLY A 152 -3.71 22.05 14.78
C GLY A 152 -3.69 23.58 14.76
N LYS A 153 -3.10 24.14 15.78
CA LYS A 153 -2.88 25.59 15.91
C LYS A 153 -1.44 25.83 16.31
N MET A 154 -0.86 26.88 15.76
CA MET A 154 0.41 27.37 16.27
C MET A 154 0.19 27.98 17.64
N SER A 155 0.90 27.53 18.65
CA SER A 155 0.91 28.20 19.95
C SER A 155 1.69 29.50 19.81
N LYS A 156 1.08 30.62 20.15
CA LYS A 156 1.85 31.86 20.39
C LYS A 156 2.76 31.55 21.58
N SER A 157 4.04 31.73 21.40
CA SER A 157 4.99 31.67 22.50
C SER A 157 4.77 32.97 23.33
N GLU A 158 4.46 32.82 24.59
CA GLU A 158 4.42 33.94 25.52
C GLU A 158 5.83 34.49 25.82
N ASP A 159 6.83 33.69 25.57
CA ASP A 159 8.24 34.02 25.70
C ASP A 159 8.86 34.36 24.33
N THR A 160 9.38 35.56 24.18
CA THR A 160 10.02 36.09 22.96
C THR A 160 11.23 35.27 22.50
N LYS A 161 11.73 34.34 23.31
CA LYS A 161 12.90 33.47 23.02
C LYS A 161 12.55 32.05 22.58
N SER A 162 11.28 31.61 22.72
CA SER A 162 10.89 30.27 22.31
C SER A 162 10.22 30.29 20.94
N LYS A 163 10.63 29.38 20.05
CA LYS A 163 10.01 29.23 18.74
C LYS A 163 8.55 28.78 18.91
N PRO A 164 7.61 29.31 18.10
CA PRO A 164 6.23 28.85 18.12
C PRO A 164 6.18 27.33 17.91
N LYS A 165 5.40 26.63 18.72
CA LYS A 165 5.23 25.19 18.64
C LYS A 165 3.88 24.84 18.05
N TRP A 166 3.86 23.89 17.15
CA TRP A 166 2.63 23.35 16.59
C TRP A 166 1.94 22.47 17.64
N LYS A 167 0.65 22.73 17.92
CA LYS A 167 -0.15 21.91 18.82
C LYS A 167 -1.32 21.30 18.06
N TYR A 168 -1.41 19.99 18.07
CA TYR A 168 -2.55 19.29 17.52
C TYR A 168 -3.80 19.57 18.33
N THR A 169 -4.90 19.82 17.64
CA THR A 169 -6.20 20.07 18.27
C THR A 169 -7.19 18.95 17.99
N ASP A 170 -7.08 18.28 16.86
CA ASP A 170 -8.02 17.25 16.46
C ASP A 170 -7.40 16.32 15.39
N VAL A 171 -7.81 15.05 15.43
CA VAL A 171 -7.46 14.04 14.44
C VAL A 171 -8.72 13.32 14.02
N VAL A 172 -9.12 13.50 12.76
CA VAL A 172 -10.35 12.94 12.23
C VAL A 172 -10.05 11.90 11.17
N PHE A 173 -10.62 10.70 11.32
CA PHE A 173 -10.65 9.66 10.31
C PHE A 173 -11.98 9.64 9.59
N SER A 174 -11.95 9.60 8.27
CA SER A 174 -13.13 9.47 7.43
C SER A 174 -12.83 8.59 6.22
N MET A 175 -13.85 8.04 5.59
CA MET A 175 -13.66 7.44 4.27
C MET A 175 -13.37 8.52 3.23
N SER A 176 -12.46 8.24 2.29
CA SER A 176 -12.26 9.09 1.12
C SER A 176 -13.52 9.11 0.25
N ASP A 177 -13.72 10.21 -0.48
CA ASP A 177 -14.92 10.37 -1.32
C ASP A 177 -14.99 9.31 -2.42
N ASN A 178 -13.83 8.90 -2.96
CA ASN A 178 -13.75 7.81 -3.94
C ASN A 178 -14.18 6.46 -3.34
N LYS A 179 -13.80 6.17 -2.10
CA LYS A 179 -14.22 4.93 -1.42
C LYS A 179 -15.72 4.96 -1.12
N LYS A 180 -16.25 6.10 -0.65
CA LYS A 180 -17.70 6.29 -0.44
C LYS A 180 -18.48 6.06 -1.73
N LYS A 181 -18.08 6.72 -2.84
CA LYS A 181 -18.71 6.56 -4.15
C LYS A 181 -18.71 5.10 -4.61
N ARG A 182 -17.58 4.40 -4.47
CA ARG A 182 -17.50 2.97 -4.84
C ARG A 182 -18.46 2.10 -4.03
N ILE A 183 -18.56 2.34 -2.72
CA ILE A 183 -19.49 1.60 -1.84
C ILE A 183 -20.94 1.90 -2.25
N ILE A 184 -21.31 3.17 -2.42
CA ILE A 184 -22.66 3.57 -2.85
C ILE A 184 -22.99 2.93 -4.20
N ASN A 185 -22.11 3.03 -5.19
CA ASN A 185 -22.33 2.42 -6.50
C ASN A 185 -22.47 0.90 -6.42
N ARG A 186 -21.71 0.23 -5.55
CA ARG A 186 -21.83 -1.21 -5.34
C ARG A 186 -23.21 -1.56 -4.77
N ILE A 187 -23.66 -0.83 -3.76
CA ILE A 187 -24.99 -0.99 -3.16
C ILE A 187 -26.07 -0.75 -4.22
N ASP A 188 -26.01 0.37 -4.94
CA ASP A 188 -27.01 0.70 -5.97
C ASP A 188 -27.06 -0.37 -7.07
N ASN A 189 -25.91 -0.88 -7.50
CA ASN A 189 -25.87 -1.94 -8.50
C ASN A 189 -26.42 -3.27 -7.98
N ALA A 190 -26.15 -3.60 -6.70
CA ALA A 190 -26.71 -4.80 -6.07
C ALA A 190 -28.24 -4.73 -6.02
N PHE A 191 -28.82 -3.58 -5.63
CA PHE A 191 -30.27 -3.41 -5.63
C PHE A 191 -30.88 -3.36 -7.03
N LYS A 192 -30.23 -2.73 -8.01
CA LYS A 192 -30.70 -2.77 -9.42
C LYS A 192 -30.72 -4.20 -9.95
N HIS A 193 -29.70 -5.00 -9.62
CA HIS A 193 -29.64 -6.40 -10.01
C HIS A 193 -30.76 -7.19 -9.33
N PHE A 194 -30.98 -6.98 -8.03
CA PHE A 194 -32.08 -7.57 -7.27
C PHE A 194 -33.43 -7.27 -7.92
N ASP A 195 -33.72 -6.00 -8.23
CA ASP A 195 -35.02 -5.58 -8.85
C ASP A 195 -35.20 -6.23 -10.22
N ALA A 196 -34.14 -6.37 -11.01
CA ALA A 196 -34.19 -7.03 -12.31
C ALA A 196 -34.47 -8.54 -12.19
N THR A 197 -33.84 -9.22 -11.24
CA THR A 197 -33.91 -10.68 -11.06
C THR A 197 -35.18 -11.10 -10.28
N ASN A 198 -35.62 -10.29 -9.32
CA ASN A 198 -36.76 -10.58 -8.45
C ASN A 198 -38.07 -10.85 -9.21
N LYS A 199 -38.17 -10.34 -10.42
CA LYS A 199 -39.33 -10.58 -11.29
C LYS A 199 -39.45 -12.04 -11.76
N TYR A 200 -38.35 -12.79 -11.73
CA TYR A 200 -38.27 -14.15 -12.27
C TYR A 200 -38.01 -15.19 -11.19
N ASP A 201 -37.09 -14.89 -10.23
CA ASP A 201 -36.74 -15.78 -9.12
C ASP A 201 -36.32 -14.98 -7.87
N ILE A 202 -37.25 -14.87 -6.93
CA ILE A 202 -37.00 -14.10 -5.68
C ILE A 202 -35.97 -14.77 -4.79
N HIS A 203 -35.85 -16.10 -4.80
CA HIS A 203 -34.90 -16.79 -3.94
C HIS A 203 -33.49 -16.60 -4.43
N GLN A 204 -33.26 -16.70 -5.74
CA GLN A 204 -31.95 -16.42 -6.33
C GLN A 204 -31.59 -14.95 -6.18
N ALA A 205 -32.54 -14.02 -6.43
CA ALA A 205 -32.31 -12.59 -6.28
C ALA A 205 -31.86 -12.21 -4.86
N ARG A 206 -32.45 -12.80 -3.81
CA ARG A 206 -32.04 -12.56 -2.42
C ARG A 206 -30.65 -13.09 -2.12
N LYS A 207 -30.29 -14.26 -2.63
CA LYS A 207 -28.94 -14.81 -2.49
C LYS A 207 -27.90 -13.92 -3.15
N ASP A 208 -28.13 -13.54 -4.40
CA ASP A 208 -27.24 -12.68 -5.18
C ASP A 208 -27.06 -11.30 -4.51
N LEU A 209 -28.12 -10.75 -3.92
CA LEU A 209 -28.05 -9.51 -3.17
C LEU A 209 -27.12 -9.63 -1.96
N VAL A 210 -27.26 -10.68 -1.16
CA VAL A 210 -26.42 -10.93 0.01
C VAL A 210 -24.96 -11.13 -0.39
N ASP A 211 -24.70 -11.89 -1.45
CA ASP A 211 -23.35 -12.20 -1.92
C ASP A 211 -22.64 -10.98 -2.55
N SER A 212 -23.42 -9.97 -3.01
CA SER A 212 -22.88 -8.75 -3.65
C SER A 212 -22.69 -7.56 -2.69
N LEU A 213 -23.24 -7.59 -1.49
CA LEU A 213 -23.05 -6.57 -0.45
C LEU A 213 -21.83 -6.84 0.43
#